data_6140da52e2b51bb698118ca0bb9e5165
#
_entry.id   6140da52e2b51bb698118ca0bb9e5165
#
_cell.length_a   1.000
_cell.length_b   1.000
_cell.length_c   1.000
_cell.angle_alpha   90.00
_cell.angle_beta   90.00
_cell.angle_gamma   90.00
#
_symmetry.space_group_name_H-M   'P 1'
#
loop_
_entity.id
_entity.type
_entity.pdbx_description
1 polymer ?
#
loop_
_entity_poly.entity_id
_entity_poly.type
_entity_poly.pdbx_seq_one_letter_code
_entity_poly.pdbx_strand_id
1 'polypeptide(L)'
;MGVMHALAKLRICAPLVAVIVSLALLVPVPAHAWGFYGHGITGEIAMANVAPDTRRKVLHLLSDDAGLGTPECRVRDIKEASTWADCVRRTRWRWGHTAAWHYRSTPICQAYEPWKNCSGGNCVTAQIKRNHRILADESLPQHVRLQALAFMVHFAADIHMPLHSGDKNDRGGNDRETSYGIVPGRNLHSIWDSPLAERAITTGDRPIVRRYDAQERSDLGGGEPADWGRESWQIAHAFVYPNAFDTAPCDGDLPAKTALTQQDIVDAVPVARRRVQQAGIRIAQLLDSAFAPGPLPQDDPS
;
A
#
# COMPACT_ATOMS: atom_id res chain seq x y z
N MET A 1 -19.42 72.76 17.25
CA MET A 1 -19.57 71.48 17.95
C MET A 1 -19.27 70.35 16.93
N GLY A 2 -18.06 69.91 16.89
CA GLY A 2 -17.60 68.85 15.93
C GLY A 2 -17.23 67.55 16.68
N VAL A 3 -17.90 66.46 16.36
CA VAL A 3 -17.65 65.16 16.91
C VAL A 3 -16.62 64.45 16.02
N MET A 4 -15.41 64.36 16.52
CA MET A 4 -14.36 63.55 15.88
C MET A 4 -14.59 62.09 16.23
N HIS A 5 -14.86 61.24 15.22
CA HIS A 5 -14.90 59.80 15.34
C HIS A 5 -13.46 59.26 15.21
N ALA A 6 -12.95 58.70 16.31
CA ALA A 6 -11.69 57.97 16.32
C ALA A 6 -11.85 56.57 15.71
N LEU A 7 -11.34 56.34 14.54
CA LEU A 7 -11.17 54.99 13.94
C LEU A 7 -9.98 54.28 14.58
N ALA A 8 -10.24 53.33 15.48
CA ALA A 8 -9.23 52.44 16.01
C ALA A 8 -8.79 51.49 14.90
N LYS A 9 -7.60 51.67 14.35
CA LYS A 9 -6.97 50.76 13.41
C LYS A 9 -6.49 49.51 14.16
N LEU A 10 -7.20 48.41 13.97
CA LEU A 10 -6.79 47.09 14.46
C LEU A 10 -5.54 46.68 13.65
N ARG A 11 -4.35 46.84 14.22
CA ARG A 11 -3.11 46.30 13.66
C ARG A 11 -3.04 44.82 14.01
N ILE A 12 -3.58 43.94 13.16
CA ILE A 12 -3.36 42.52 13.23
C ILE A 12 -1.89 42.27 12.93
N CYS A 13 -1.17 41.68 13.90
CA CYS A 13 0.26 41.43 13.79
C CYS A 13 0.55 40.44 12.64
N ALA A 14 1.03 40.94 11.52
CA ALA A 14 1.44 40.17 10.37
C ALA A 14 2.43 39.02 10.68
N PRO A 15 3.34 39.06 11.68
CA PRO A 15 4.23 37.96 12.01
C PRO A 15 3.51 36.71 12.58
N LEU A 16 2.36 36.89 13.27
CA LEU A 16 1.62 35.74 13.84
C LEU A 16 0.96 34.89 12.74
N VAL A 17 0.42 35.52 11.71
CA VAL A 17 -0.17 34.83 10.56
C VAL A 17 0.89 34.09 9.75
N ALA A 18 2.08 34.69 9.57
CA ALA A 18 3.19 34.06 8.86
C ALA A 18 3.71 32.80 9.59
N VAL A 19 3.78 32.81 10.95
CA VAL A 19 4.21 31.66 11.76
C VAL A 19 3.17 30.52 11.70
N ILE A 20 1.88 30.84 11.72
CA ILE A 20 0.81 29.82 11.62
C ILE A 20 0.80 29.16 10.23
N VAL A 21 0.99 29.94 9.17
CA VAL A 21 1.08 29.42 7.81
C VAL A 21 2.34 28.55 7.63
N SER A 22 3.49 28.93 8.22
CA SER A 22 4.70 28.14 8.16
C SER A 22 4.63 26.83 8.95
N LEU A 23 3.93 26.77 10.08
CA LEU A 23 3.70 25.53 10.83
C LEU A 23 2.73 24.58 10.10
N ALA A 24 1.76 25.10 9.35
CA ALA A 24 0.83 24.27 8.58
C ALA A 24 1.50 23.52 7.42
N LEU A 25 2.67 24.00 6.93
CA LEU A 25 3.44 23.35 5.86
C LEU A 25 4.35 22.21 6.34
N LEU A 26 4.45 21.99 7.67
CA LEU A 26 5.28 20.95 8.29
C LEU A 26 4.49 19.71 8.72
N VAL A 27 3.22 19.59 8.35
CA VAL A 27 2.47 18.36 8.61
C VAL A 27 3.03 17.27 7.69
N PRO A 28 3.69 16.22 8.21
CA PRO A 28 4.16 15.12 7.38
C PRO A 28 2.92 14.50 6.70
N VAL A 29 2.90 14.50 5.38
CA VAL A 29 1.90 13.76 4.62
C VAL A 29 2.09 12.29 4.97
N PRO A 30 1.08 11.59 5.50
CA PRO A 30 1.22 10.18 5.81
C PRO A 30 1.61 9.43 4.54
N ALA A 31 2.69 8.65 4.59
CA ALA A 31 3.05 7.74 3.54
C ALA A 31 1.90 6.72 3.39
N HIS A 32 1.37 6.59 2.20
CA HIS A 32 0.39 5.57 1.82
C HIS A 32 1.13 4.53 1.00
N ALA A 33 1.01 3.26 1.39
CA ALA A 33 1.45 2.14 0.56
C ALA A 33 0.86 2.26 -0.83
N TRP A 34 1.59 1.86 -1.86
CA TRP A 34 1.20 2.07 -3.26
C TRP A 34 0.15 3.17 -3.41
N GLY A 35 0.41 4.40 -3.27
CA GLY A 35 -0.57 5.50 -3.24
C GLY A 35 -1.95 5.16 -3.86
N PHE A 36 -2.97 5.91 -3.64
CA PHE A 36 -4.34 5.59 -4.11
C PHE A 36 -4.40 5.10 -5.57
N TYR A 37 -3.53 5.64 -6.43
CA TYR A 37 -3.49 5.23 -7.83
C TYR A 37 -2.95 3.80 -7.99
N GLY A 38 -1.84 3.46 -7.34
CA GLY A 38 -1.24 2.13 -7.41
C GLY A 38 -2.16 1.03 -6.87
N HIS A 39 -2.77 1.24 -5.68
CA HIS A 39 -3.78 0.34 -5.13
C HIS A 39 -4.96 0.15 -6.08
N GLY A 40 -5.52 1.23 -6.62
CA GLY A 40 -6.62 1.15 -7.57
C GLY A 40 -6.27 0.30 -8.79
N ILE A 41 -5.06 0.47 -9.34
CA ILE A 41 -4.57 -0.29 -10.50
C ILE A 41 -4.40 -1.78 -10.17
N THR A 42 -3.88 -2.16 -8.99
CA THR A 42 -3.77 -3.58 -8.61
C THR A 42 -5.14 -4.25 -8.53
N GLY A 43 -6.15 -3.56 -8.00
CA GLY A 43 -7.55 -4.01 -8.01
C GLY A 43 -8.12 -4.16 -9.41
N GLU A 44 -7.86 -3.21 -10.31
CA GLU A 44 -8.31 -3.30 -11.72
C GLU A 44 -7.64 -4.45 -12.47
N ILE A 45 -6.33 -4.68 -12.26
CA ILE A 45 -5.63 -5.86 -12.82
C ILE A 45 -6.31 -7.14 -12.31
N ALA A 46 -6.59 -7.23 -11.01
CA ALA A 46 -7.26 -8.39 -10.44
C ALA A 46 -8.62 -8.63 -11.11
N MET A 47 -9.46 -7.60 -11.19
CA MET A 47 -10.79 -7.72 -11.83
C MET A 47 -10.72 -8.06 -13.32
N ALA A 48 -9.68 -7.66 -14.03
CA ALA A 48 -9.49 -8.06 -15.43
C ALA A 48 -9.10 -9.55 -15.58
N ASN A 49 -8.61 -10.20 -14.49
CA ASN A 49 -8.02 -11.53 -14.55
C ASN A 49 -8.75 -12.62 -13.74
N VAL A 50 -9.71 -12.26 -12.89
CA VAL A 50 -10.57 -13.25 -12.18
C VAL A 50 -11.49 -14.01 -13.11
N ALA A 51 -11.96 -15.17 -12.67
CA ALA A 51 -13.00 -15.94 -13.34
C ALA A 51 -14.32 -15.12 -13.43
N PRO A 52 -15.16 -15.37 -14.47
CA PRO A 52 -16.41 -14.62 -14.64
C PRO A 52 -17.36 -14.75 -13.44
N ASP A 53 -17.38 -15.90 -12.77
CA ASP A 53 -18.21 -16.11 -11.58
C ASP A 53 -17.71 -15.31 -10.39
N THR A 54 -16.42 -15.36 -10.11
CA THR A 54 -15.75 -14.54 -9.10
C THR A 54 -16.04 -13.06 -9.32
N ARG A 55 -15.95 -12.59 -10.57
CA ARG A 55 -16.28 -11.21 -10.91
C ARG A 55 -17.70 -10.83 -10.52
N ARG A 56 -18.69 -11.69 -10.79
CA ARG A 56 -20.09 -11.44 -10.39
C ARG A 56 -20.23 -11.34 -8.87
N LYS A 57 -19.61 -12.29 -8.14
CA LYS A 57 -19.66 -12.33 -6.66
C LYS A 57 -19.00 -11.10 -6.04
N VAL A 58 -17.84 -10.65 -6.56
CA VAL A 58 -17.19 -9.40 -6.12
C VAL A 58 -18.09 -8.20 -6.35
N LEU A 59 -18.68 -8.05 -7.55
CA LEU A 59 -19.58 -6.94 -7.85
C LEU A 59 -20.84 -6.94 -6.97
N HIS A 60 -21.35 -8.13 -6.62
CA HIS A 60 -22.44 -8.26 -5.68
C HIS A 60 -22.06 -7.76 -4.28
N LEU A 61 -20.88 -8.13 -3.75
CA LEU A 61 -20.41 -7.62 -2.45
C LEU A 61 -20.29 -6.09 -2.46
N LEU A 62 -19.70 -5.52 -3.51
CA LEU A 62 -19.51 -4.07 -3.66
C LEU A 62 -20.83 -3.28 -3.68
N SER A 63 -21.96 -3.92 -3.95
CA SER A 63 -23.28 -3.27 -3.89
C SER A 63 -23.77 -2.93 -2.46
N ASP A 64 -23.13 -3.48 -1.42
CA ASP A 64 -23.48 -3.25 0.00
C ASP A 64 -22.56 -2.22 0.69
N ASP A 65 -22.04 -1.24 -0.05
CA ASP A 65 -21.15 -0.19 0.48
C ASP A 65 -21.70 0.49 1.75
N ALA A 66 -23.01 0.73 1.83
CA ALA A 66 -23.64 1.34 2.99
C ALA A 66 -23.51 0.49 4.27
N GLY A 67 -23.47 -0.84 4.15
CA GLY A 67 -23.36 -1.78 5.28
C GLY A 67 -22.03 -1.65 6.04
N LEU A 68 -20.98 -1.08 5.45
CA LEU A 68 -19.69 -0.82 6.12
C LEU A 68 -19.75 0.28 7.19
N GLY A 69 -20.75 1.17 7.13
CA GLY A 69 -20.90 2.29 8.06
C GLY A 69 -19.70 3.25 8.03
N THR A 70 -19.11 3.46 6.85
CA THR A 70 -17.94 4.35 6.61
C THR A 70 -18.25 5.36 5.49
N PRO A 71 -19.18 6.30 5.68
CA PRO A 71 -19.67 7.19 4.61
C PRO A 71 -18.57 8.04 3.95
N GLU A 72 -17.50 8.37 4.71
CA GLU A 72 -16.35 9.12 4.22
C GLU A 72 -15.35 8.24 3.41
N CYS A 73 -15.49 6.91 3.49
CA CYS A 73 -14.64 5.93 2.84
C CYS A 73 -15.52 4.94 2.08
N ARG A 74 -15.89 5.31 0.86
CA ARG A 74 -16.79 4.52 0.01
C ARG A 74 -16.10 3.29 -0.58
N VAL A 75 -16.90 2.27 -0.91
CA VAL A 75 -16.45 1.00 -1.51
C VAL A 75 -17.43 0.56 -2.61
N ARG A 76 -17.65 1.41 -3.60
CA ARG A 76 -18.61 1.17 -4.70
C ARG A 76 -18.01 0.36 -5.85
N ASP A 77 -16.69 0.33 -5.93
CA ASP A 77 -15.95 -0.41 -6.94
C ASP A 77 -14.64 -0.98 -6.35
N ILE A 78 -13.91 -1.75 -7.15
CA ILE A 78 -12.68 -2.41 -6.70
C ILE A 78 -11.56 -1.40 -6.42
N LYS A 79 -11.52 -0.24 -7.07
CA LYS A 79 -10.52 0.80 -6.81
C LYS A 79 -10.73 1.39 -5.43
N GLU A 80 -11.98 1.75 -5.10
CA GLU A 80 -12.35 2.24 -3.78
C GLU A 80 -12.10 1.16 -2.71
N ALA A 81 -12.43 -0.11 -2.97
CA ALA A 81 -12.12 -1.23 -2.09
C ALA A 81 -10.60 -1.34 -1.83
N SER A 82 -9.79 -1.22 -2.89
CA SER A 82 -8.33 -1.32 -2.78
C SER A 82 -7.68 -0.19 -1.97
N THR A 83 -8.37 0.92 -1.75
CA THR A 83 -7.87 2.08 -0.98
C THR A 83 -8.58 2.28 0.36
N TRP A 84 -9.60 1.48 0.64
CA TRP A 84 -10.48 1.65 1.79
C TRP A 84 -9.74 1.52 3.14
N ALA A 85 -8.81 0.56 3.26
CA ALA A 85 -8.06 0.34 4.50
C ALA A 85 -7.26 1.59 4.92
N ASP A 86 -6.63 2.26 3.97
CA ASP A 86 -5.93 3.53 4.21
C ASP A 86 -6.88 4.69 4.56
N CYS A 87 -8.05 4.71 3.96
CA CYS A 87 -9.04 5.72 4.25
C CYS A 87 -9.55 5.59 5.69
N VAL A 88 -9.99 4.39 6.10
CA VAL A 88 -10.63 4.18 7.41
C VAL A 88 -9.67 4.31 8.59
N ARG A 89 -8.39 3.98 8.44
CA ARG A 89 -7.41 4.11 9.54
C ARG A 89 -7.25 5.54 10.05
N ARG A 90 -7.70 6.56 9.29
CA ARG A 90 -7.75 7.95 9.74
C ARG A 90 -8.73 8.14 10.89
N THR A 91 -9.77 7.33 10.96
CA THR A 91 -10.72 7.28 12.07
C THR A 91 -10.14 6.44 13.21
N ARG A 92 -9.15 7.00 13.91
CA ARG A 92 -8.27 6.31 14.87
C ARG A 92 -8.99 5.56 15.98
N TRP A 93 -10.09 6.12 16.50
CA TRP A 93 -10.84 5.48 17.59
C TRP A 93 -11.47 4.15 17.20
N ARG A 94 -11.82 3.98 15.92
CA ARG A 94 -12.42 2.74 15.40
C ARG A 94 -11.39 1.83 14.72
N TRP A 95 -10.47 2.40 13.92
CA TRP A 95 -9.63 1.66 12.99
C TRP A 95 -8.11 1.83 13.26
N GLY A 96 -7.72 2.60 14.27
CA GLY A 96 -6.29 2.83 14.53
C GLY A 96 -5.48 1.57 14.83
N HIS A 97 -6.13 0.52 15.33
CA HIS A 97 -5.50 -0.78 15.56
C HIS A 97 -5.07 -1.50 14.26
N THR A 98 -5.61 -1.12 13.11
CA THR A 98 -5.25 -1.72 11.82
C THR A 98 -3.95 -1.17 11.25
N ALA A 99 -3.36 -0.15 11.84
CA ALA A 99 -2.16 0.51 11.30
C ALA A 99 -0.98 -0.45 11.07
N ALA A 100 -0.78 -1.43 11.95
CA ALA A 100 0.28 -2.42 11.82
C ALA A 100 -0.04 -3.52 10.78
N TRP A 101 -1.26 -3.60 10.28
CA TRP A 101 -1.69 -4.62 9.31
C TRP A 101 -1.19 -4.36 7.89
N HIS A 102 -0.70 -3.15 7.62
CA HIS A 102 -0.24 -2.73 6.30
C HIS A 102 1.17 -3.20 5.95
N TYR A 103 1.96 -3.65 6.93
CA TYR A 103 3.37 -4.00 6.73
C TYR A 103 3.81 -5.13 7.64
N ARG A 104 5.03 -5.58 7.38
CA ARG A 104 5.78 -6.45 8.27
C ARG A 104 7.26 -6.14 8.14
N SER A 105 7.72 -5.12 8.87
CA SER A 105 9.10 -4.64 8.86
C SER A 105 10.07 -5.72 9.32
N THR A 106 10.73 -6.40 8.38
CA THR A 106 11.74 -7.42 8.65
C THR A 106 13.13 -6.82 8.39
N PRO A 107 14.06 -6.90 9.36
CA PRO A 107 15.41 -6.35 9.18
C PRO A 107 16.10 -6.94 7.95
N ILE A 108 16.56 -6.08 7.03
CA ILE A 108 17.19 -6.51 5.77
C ILE A 108 18.61 -7.05 5.96
N CYS A 109 19.25 -6.77 7.08
CA CYS A 109 20.62 -7.23 7.40
C CYS A 109 20.65 -8.45 8.31
N GLN A 110 19.54 -9.18 8.41
CA GLN A 110 19.41 -10.44 9.16
C GLN A 110 18.78 -11.49 8.22
N ALA A 111 18.86 -12.75 8.60
CA ALA A 111 18.12 -13.79 7.88
C ALA A 111 16.62 -13.51 7.93
N TYR A 112 15.92 -13.74 6.81
CA TYR A 112 14.48 -13.59 6.75
C TYR A 112 13.79 -14.66 7.61
N GLU A 113 13.00 -14.22 8.56
CA GLU A 113 12.21 -15.09 9.43
C GLU A 113 10.71 -14.82 9.21
N PRO A 114 9.94 -15.78 8.65
CA PRO A 114 8.55 -15.57 8.25
C PRO A 114 7.57 -15.31 9.41
N TRP A 115 7.93 -15.56 10.66
CA TRP A 115 7.13 -15.30 11.87
C TRP A 115 7.51 -14.00 12.61
N LYS A 116 8.67 -13.42 12.32
CA LYS A 116 9.17 -12.24 13.02
C LYS A 116 8.27 -11.02 12.76
N ASN A 117 8.05 -10.21 13.81
CA ASN A 117 7.22 -9.00 13.76
C ASN A 117 5.76 -9.24 13.34
N CYS A 118 5.19 -10.39 13.71
CA CYS A 118 3.79 -10.74 13.45
C CYS A 118 3.06 -11.29 14.68
N SER A 119 3.40 -10.80 15.85
CA SER A 119 2.80 -11.29 17.12
C SER A 119 1.29 -11.11 17.13
N GLY A 120 0.57 -12.17 17.48
CA GLY A 120 -0.90 -12.18 17.51
C GLY A 120 -1.57 -11.92 16.14
N GLY A 121 -0.87 -12.18 15.04
CA GLY A 121 -1.40 -11.92 13.70
C GLY A 121 -1.44 -10.44 13.32
N ASN A 122 -0.72 -9.58 14.04
CA ASN A 122 -0.74 -8.13 13.83
C ASN A 122 0.28 -7.71 12.75
N CYS A 123 0.16 -8.27 11.56
CA CYS A 123 1.01 -7.98 10.40
C CYS A 123 0.27 -8.28 9.09
N VAL A 124 0.80 -7.75 7.97
CA VAL A 124 0.18 -7.85 6.64
C VAL A 124 -0.06 -9.29 6.19
N THR A 125 0.89 -10.20 6.38
CA THR A 125 0.77 -11.61 5.95
C THR A 125 -0.38 -12.34 6.64
N ALA A 126 -0.49 -12.19 7.95
CA ALA A 126 -1.56 -12.81 8.73
C ALA A 126 -2.93 -12.19 8.40
N GLN A 127 -2.98 -10.89 8.15
CA GLN A 127 -4.23 -10.21 7.83
C GLN A 127 -4.74 -10.53 6.42
N ILE A 128 -3.86 -10.80 5.44
CA ILE A 128 -4.29 -11.34 4.14
C ILE A 128 -4.98 -12.69 4.35
N LYS A 129 -4.35 -13.63 5.05
CA LYS A 129 -4.90 -14.97 5.32
C LYS A 129 -6.22 -14.88 6.08
N ARG A 130 -6.29 -14.07 7.14
CA ARG A 130 -7.51 -13.86 7.93
C ARG A 130 -8.67 -13.34 7.07
N ASN A 131 -8.45 -12.29 6.31
CA ASN A 131 -9.51 -11.69 5.52
C ASN A 131 -9.92 -12.56 4.33
N HIS A 132 -9.00 -13.36 3.77
CA HIS A 132 -9.32 -14.36 2.76
C HIS A 132 -10.34 -15.39 3.30
N ARG A 133 -10.14 -15.92 4.52
CA ARG A 133 -11.11 -16.85 5.15
C ARG A 133 -12.46 -16.20 5.42
N ILE A 134 -12.48 -14.97 5.94
CA ILE A 134 -13.72 -14.24 6.18
C ILE A 134 -14.47 -14.00 4.87
N LEU A 135 -13.75 -13.66 3.81
CA LEU A 135 -14.34 -13.47 2.49
C LEU A 135 -14.95 -14.77 1.93
N ALA A 136 -14.29 -15.90 2.15
CA ALA A 136 -14.72 -17.21 1.68
C ALA A 136 -15.94 -17.76 2.45
N ASP A 137 -16.18 -17.34 3.67
CA ASP A 137 -17.29 -17.83 4.51
C ASP A 137 -18.61 -17.21 4.09
N GLU A 138 -19.39 -17.96 3.27
CA GLU A 138 -20.69 -17.53 2.77
C GLU A 138 -21.78 -17.44 3.86
N SER A 139 -21.55 -17.99 5.06
CA SER A 139 -22.46 -17.86 6.21
C SER A 139 -22.43 -16.48 6.86
N LEU A 140 -21.38 -15.70 6.61
CA LEU A 140 -21.19 -14.37 7.18
C LEU A 140 -22.00 -13.30 6.42
N PRO A 141 -22.46 -12.24 7.13
CA PRO A 141 -23.19 -11.13 6.52
C PRO A 141 -22.38 -10.46 5.39
N GLN A 142 -23.10 -9.95 4.37
CA GLN A 142 -22.50 -9.35 3.18
C GLN A 142 -21.51 -8.22 3.52
N HIS A 143 -21.85 -7.31 4.45
CA HIS A 143 -20.98 -6.21 4.85
C HIS A 143 -19.69 -6.67 5.55
N VAL A 144 -19.71 -7.80 6.29
CA VAL A 144 -18.51 -8.39 6.91
C VAL A 144 -17.60 -8.95 5.84
N ARG A 145 -18.14 -9.63 4.84
CA ARG A 145 -17.41 -10.15 3.69
C ARG A 145 -16.87 -9.02 2.79
N LEU A 146 -17.64 -7.94 2.62
CA LEU A 146 -17.18 -6.75 1.90
C LEU A 146 -16.01 -6.06 2.60
N GLN A 147 -16.08 -5.94 3.94
CA GLN A 147 -14.94 -5.42 4.72
C GLN A 147 -13.71 -6.30 4.55
N ALA A 148 -13.86 -7.62 4.57
CA ALA A 148 -12.78 -8.57 4.35
C ALA A 148 -12.21 -8.48 2.93
N LEU A 149 -13.05 -8.33 1.92
CA LEU A 149 -12.64 -8.05 0.54
C LEU A 149 -11.75 -6.81 0.48
N ALA A 150 -12.19 -5.68 1.05
CA ALA A 150 -11.47 -4.41 1.02
C ALA A 150 -10.10 -4.51 1.73
N PHE A 151 -10.05 -5.12 2.90
CA PHE A 151 -8.79 -5.38 3.60
C PHE A 151 -7.87 -6.31 2.81
N MET A 152 -8.38 -7.42 2.30
CA MET A 152 -7.57 -8.42 1.60
C MET A 152 -6.93 -7.84 0.33
N VAL A 153 -7.68 -7.15 -0.51
CA VAL A 153 -7.14 -6.59 -1.75
C VAL A 153 -6.11 -5.50 -1.48
N HIS A 154 -6.33 -4.68 -0.44
CA HIS A 154 -5.39 -3.65 -0.02
C HIS A 154 -4.08 -4.27 0.50
N PHE A 155 -4.16 -5.16 1.48
CA PHE A 155 -2.97 -5.76 2.10
C PHE A 155 -2.19 -6.67 1.13
N ALA A 156 -2.90 -7.34 0.21
CA ALA A 156 -2.23 -8.08 -0.85
C ALA A 156 -1.49 -7.16 -1.84
N ALA A 157 -1.91 -5.92 -2.01
CA ALA A 157 -1.13 -4.92 -2.74
C ALA A 157 0.06 -4.44 -1.89
N ASP A 158 -0.16 -4.11 -0.62
CA ASP A 158 0.87 -3.62 0.32
C ASP A 158 2.09 -4.52 0.39
N ILE A 159 1.88 -5.84 0.55
CA ILE A 159 2.97 -6.79 0.70
C ILE A 159 3.88 -6.87 -0.53
N HIS A 160 3.43 -6.40 -1.69
CA HIS A 160 4.23 -6.35 -2.91
C HIS A 160 5.07 -5.08 -3.03
N MET A 161 4.87 -4.09 -2.19
CA MET A 161 5.74 -2.94 -2.05
C MET A 161 6.97 -3.33 -1.20
N PRO A 162 8.19 -3.30 -1.75
CA PRO A 162 9.36 -3.87 -1.08
C PRO A 162 9.60 -3.35 0.34
N LEU A 163 9.39 -2.06 0.56
CA LEU A 163 9.63 -1.40 1.85
C LEU A 163 8.52 -1.64 2.89
N HIS A 164 7.43 -2.33 2.53
CA HIS A 164 6.46 -2.86 3.49
C HIS A 164 6.92 -4.17 4.15
N SER A 165 7.97 -4.81 3.61
CA SER A 165 8.53 -6.04 4.14
C SER A 165 9.98 -5.88 4.60
N GLY A 166 10.79 -5.11 3.88
CA GLY A 166 12.21 -4.90 4.19
C GLY A 166 12.46 -3.57 4.94
N ASP A 167 13.21 -3.64 6.04
CA ASP A 167 13.49 -2.49 6.91
C ASP A 167 14.96 -2.44 7.33
N LYS A 168 15.61 -1.29 7.13
CA LYS A 168 16.96 -1.00 7.61
C LYS A 168 16.92 -0.23 8.95
N ASN A 169 15.96 -0.54 9.82
CA ASN A 169 15.70 0.19 11.06
C ASN A 169 15.41 1.67 10.82
N ASP A 170 14.68 1.95 9.75
CA ASP A 170 14.32 3.29 9.28
C ASP A 170 12.84 3.36 8.86
N ARG A 171 12.03 2.48 9.45
CA ARG A 171 10.59 2.32 9.17
C ARG A 171 10.32 2.08 7.68
N GLY A 172 11.11 1.16 7.07
CA GLY A 172 11.01 0.87 5.65
C GLY A 172 11.31 2.09 4.77
N GLY A 173 12.35 2.84 5.08
CA GLY A 173 12.77 4.02 4.31
C GLY A 173 11.98 5.30 4.59
N ASN A 174 11.03 5.32 5.56
CA ASN A 174 10.32 6.55 5.93
C ASN A 174 11.23 7.59 6.57
N ASP A 175 12.28 7.15 7.26
CA ASP A 175 13.25 8.03 7.93
C ASP A 175 14.42 8.43 7.00
N ARG A 176 14.37 8.09 5.71
CA ARG A 176 15.38 8.44 4.70
C ARG A 176 14.88 9.56 3.82
N GLU A 177 15.28 10.79 4.10
CA GLU A 177 14.97 11.93 3.23
C GLU A 177 15.56 11.69 1.83
N THR A 178 14.71 11.68 0.82
CA THR A 178 15.11 11.29 -0.54
C THR A 178 14.49 12.25 -1.56
N SER A 179 15.30 12.74 -2.50
CA SER A 179 14.81 13.48 -3.65
C SER A 179 14.46 12.52 -4.79
N TYR A 180 13.39 12.78 -5.50
CA TYR A 180 13.01 12.06 -6.72
C TYR A 180 13.50 12.86 -7.93
N GLY A 181 14.68 12.53 -8.41
CA GLY A 181 15.39 13.38 -9.34
C GLY A 181 15.65 14.75 -8.73
N ILE A 182 15.20 15.80 -9.40
CA ILE A 182 15.31 17.20 -8.95
C ILE A 182 14.22 17.61 -7.93
N VAL A 183 13.24 16.75 -7.63
CA VAL A 183 12.12 17.07 -6.73
C VAL A 183 12.48 16.66 -5.30
N PRO A 184 12.70 17.62 -4.39
CA PRO A 184 13.07 17.35 -3.00
C PRO A 184 11.84 17.07 -2.12
N GLY A 185 12.09 16.82 -0.83
CA GLY A 185 11.07 16.82 0.22
C GLY A 185 10.22 15.57 0.30
N ARG A 186 10.76 14.43 -0.14
CA ARG A 186 10.15 13.11 0.01
C ARG A 186 11.00 12.23 0.93
N ASN A 187 10.56 11.01 1.16
CA ASN A 187 11.37 9.95 1.72
C ASN A 187 11.38 8.75 0.77
N LEU A 188 12.30 7.82 0.98
CA LEU A 188 12.46 6.65 0.11
C LEU A 188 11.19 5.83 0.00
N HIS A 189 10.48 5.60 1.10
CA HIS A 189 9.20 4.89 1.15
C HIS A 189 8.15 5.55 0.26
N SER A 190 7.90 6.85 0.45
CA SER A 190 6.89 7.58 -0.30
C SER A 190 7.19 7.72 -1.80
N ILE A 191 8.46 7.62 -2.19
CA ILE A 191 8.85 7.59 -3.61
C ILE A 191 8.40 6.28 -4.25
N TRP A 192 8.65 5.14 -3.58
CA TRP A 192 8.22 3.83 -4.06
C TRP A 192 6.70 3.71 -4.10
N ASP A 193 6.02 4.27 -3.12
CA ASP A 193 4.56 4.23 -3.03
C ASP A 193 3.84 5.04 -4.11
N SER A 194 4.40 6.17 -4.54
CA SER A 194 3.67 7.10 -5.40
C SER A 194 4.39 7.42 -6.71
N PRO A 195 5.35 8.35 -6.81
CA PRO A 195 5.82 8.80 -8.13
C PRO A 195 6.52 7.69 -8.93
N LEU A 196 7.22 6.75 -8.25
CA LEU A 196 7.85 5.63 -8.93
C LEU A 196 6.80 4.61 -9.39
N ALA A 197 5.83 4.26 -8.54
CA ALA A 197 4.72 3.40 -8.90
C ALA A 197 3.90 3.97 -10.07
N GLU A 198 3.54 5.25 -10.01
CA GLU A 198 2.80 5.93 -11.07
C GLU A 198 3.56 5.88 -12.39
N ARG A 199 4.86 6.16 -12.36
CA ARG A 199 5.71 6.05 -13.54
C ARG A 199 5.78 4.61 -14.06
N ALA A 200 5.94 3.63 -13.17
CA ALA A 200 5.99 2.20 -13.53
C ALA A 200 4.68 1.70 -14.15
N ILE A 201 3.54 2.20 -13.67
CA ILE A 201 2.21 1.86 -14.19
C ILE A 201 2.01 2.44 -15.59
N THR A 202 2.42 3.69 -15.80
CA THR A 202 2.19 4.43 -17.05
C THR A 202 3.23 4.17 -18.14
N THR A 203 4.36 3.54 -17.79
CA THR A 203 5.45 3.22 -18.72
C THR A 203 5.28 1.81 -19.29
N GLY A 204 5.70 1.60 -20.53
CA GLY A 204 5.72 0.29 -21.20
C GLY A 204 4.83 0.21 -22.42
N ASP A 205 5.08 -0.78 -23.27
CA ASP A 205 4.47 -0.92 -24.60
C ASP A 205 3.02 -1.44 -24.57
N ARG A 206 2.60 -2.01 -23.45
CA ARG A 206 1.25 -2.56 -23.25
C ARG A 206 0.63 -2.00 -21.97
N PRO A 207 -0.69 -1.69 -21.99
CA PRO A 207 -1.41 -1.31 -20.78
C PRO A 207 -1.21 -2.33 -19.67
N ILE A 208 -1.00 -1.84 -18.43
CA ILE A 208 -0.80 -2.72 -17.28
C ILE A 208 -2.13 -3.38 -16.84
N VAL A 209 -3.24 -2.67 -16.97
CA VAL A 209 -4.59 -3.21 -16.74
C VAL A 209 -5.05 -3.89 -18.02
N ARG A 210 -5.00 -5.21 -18.05
CA ARG A 210 -5.40 -6.05 -19.17
C ARG A 210 -5.63 -7.48 -18.70
N ARG A 211 -6.17 -8.31 -19.57
CA ARG A 211 -6.15 -9.76 -19.36
C ARG A 211 -4.75 -10.29 -19.71
N TYR A 212 -4.14 -10.98 -18.77
CA TYR A 212 -2.86 -11.65 -18.93
C TYR A 212 -3.09 -13.06 -19.49
N ASP A 213 -2.18 -13.56 -20.31
CA ASP A 213 -2.26 -14.93 -20.81
C ASP A 213 -1.85 -15.95 -19.72
N ALA A 214 -1.92 -17.25 -20.02
CA ALA A 214 -1.68 -18.30 -19.04
C ALA A 214 -0.21 -18.32 -18.55
N GLN A 215 0.74 -18.06 -19.45
CA GLN A 215 2.16 -18.02 -19.08
C GLN A 215 2.45 -16.81 -18.20
N GLU A 216 2.00 -15.63 -18.60
CA GLU A 216 2.14 -14.40 -17.82
C GLU A 216 1.53 -14.56 -16.41
N ARG A 217 0.35 -15.17 -16.29
CA ARG A 217 -0.27 -15.43 -14.97
C ARG A 217 0.52 -16.42 -14.15
N SER A 218 1.12 -17.42 -14.76
CA SER A 218 2.03 -18.36 -14.09
C SER A 218 3.29 -17.67 -13.56
N ASP A 219 3.90 -16.79 -14.37
CA ASP A 219 5.13 -16.09 -14.02
C ASP A 219 4.97 -15.00 -12.97
N LEU A 220 3.77 -14.45 -12.85
CA LEU A 220 3.43 -13.36 -11.93
C LEU A 220 2.70 -13.84 -10.68
N GLY A 221 2.05 -15.00 -10.75
CA GLY A 221 1.22 -15.55 -9.70
C GLY A 221 1.99 -16.46 -8.74
N GLY A 222 1.22 -17.34 -8.08
CA GLY A 222 1.73 -18.37 -7.17
C GLY A 222 2.26 -17.84 -5.84
N GLY A 223 2.68 -18.79 -4.99
CA GLY A 223 3.17 -18.54 -3.64
C GLY A 223 2.06 -18.14 -2.66
N GLU A 224 2.45 -18.06 -1.41
CA GLU A 224 1.62 -17.67 -0.27
C GLU A 224 2.02 -16.27 0.23
N PRO A 225 1.21 -15.60 1.06
CA PRO A 225 1.56 -14.27 1.60
C PRO A 225 2.94 -14.21 2.27
N ALA A 226 3.40 -15.29 2.91
CA ALA A 226 4.74 -15.37 3.49
C ALA A 226 5.85 -15.33 2.43
N ASP A 227 5.62 -15.98 1.28
CA ASP A 227 6.58 -15.97 0.17
C ASP A 227 6.63 -14.59 -0.49
N TRP A 228 5.47 -13.93 -0.66
CA TRP A 228 5.39 -12.57 -1.23
C TRP A 228 6.12 -11.55 -0.35
N GLY A 229 6.01 -11.71 0.98
CA GLY A 229 6.76 -10.90 1.94
C GLY A 229 8.26 -11.14 1.84
N ARG A 230 8.69 -12.41 1.67
CA ARG A 230 10.11 -12.75 1.44
C ARG A 230 10.64 -12.16 0.15
N GLU A 231 9.89 -12.24 -0.96
CA GLU A 231 10.25 -11.61 -2.23
C GLU A 231 10.44 -10.10 -2.07
N SER A 232 9.50 -9.42 -1.40
CA SER A 232 9.58 -7.98 -1.14
C SER A 232 10.79 -7.61 -0.27
N TRP A 233 11.05 -8.40 0.78
CA TRP A 233 12.23 -8.24 1.61
C TRP A 233 13.54 -8.42 0.82
N GLN A 234 13.60 -9.44 -0.05
CA GLN A 234 14.76 -9.67 -0.92
C GLN A 234 15.00 -8.50 -1.87
N ILE A 235 13.93 -7.95 -2.46
CA ILE A 235 14.02 -6.79 -3.36
C ILE A 235 14.46 -5.55 -2.58
N ALA A 236 13.97 -5.33 -1.36
CA ALA A 236 14.43 -4.24 -0.52
C ALA A 236 15.94 -4.35 -0.27
N HIS A 237 16.41 -5.52 0.18
CA HIS A 237 17.82 -5.79 0.46
C HIS A 237 18.71 -5.69 -0.78
N ALA A 238 18.34 -6.38 -1.86
CA ALA A 238 19.23 -6.56 -3.01
C ALA A 238 19.13 -5.45 -4.07
N PHE A 239 18.05 -4.64 -4.02
CA PHE A 239 17.82 -3.63 -5.04
C PHE A 239 17.45 -2.25 -4.47
N VAL A 240 16.39 -2.12 -3.65
CA VAL A 240 15.86 -0.80 -3.28
C VAL A 240 16.90 0.06 -2.56
N TYR A 241 17.50 -0.48 -1.51
CA TYR A 241 18.53 0.25 -0.75
C TYR A 241 19.83 0.44 -1.54
N PRO A 242 20.40 -0.58 -2.21
CA PRO A 242 21.57 -0.38 -3.04
C PRO A 242 21.36 0.66 -4.15
N ASN A 243 20.23 0.62 -4.83
CA ASN A 243 19.88 1.58 -5.89
C ASN A 243 19.74 3.02 -5.38
N ALA A 244 19.28 3.20 -4.13
CA ALA A 244 19.08 4.52 -3.57
C ALA A 244 20.35 5.13 -2.93
N PHE A 245 21.28 4.30 -2.49
CA PHE A 245 22.45 4.76 -1.72
C PHE A 245 23.80 4.41 -2.35
N ASP A 246 23.80 3.74 -3.52
CA ASP A 246 24.99 3.31 -4.25
C ASP A 246 25.99 2.54 -3.34
N THR A 247 25.44 1.73 -2.42
CA THR A 247 26.23 0.92 -1.48
C THR A 247 25.44 -0.29 -0.98
N ALA A 248 26.15 -1.32 -0.53
CA ALA A 248 25.54 -2.46 0.12
C ALA A 248 24.89 -2.02 1.45
N PRO A 249 23.61 -2.34 1.68
CA PRO A 249 22.85 -1.76 2.80
C PRO A 249 23.33 -2.24 4.18
N CYS A 250 24.14 -3.31 4.24
CA CYS A 250 24.54 -3.96 5.49
C CYS A 250 26.00 -3.71 5.88
N ASP A 251 26.75 -2.96 5.07
CA ASP A 251 28.18 -2.70 5.33
C ASP A 251 28.42 -1.48 6.23
N GLY A 252 27.36 -0.92 6.80
CA GLY A 252 27.44 0.24 7.69
C GLY A 252 26.13 1.01 7.79
N ASP A 253 26.23 2.24 8.30
CA ASP A 253 25.11 3.16 8.38
C ASP A 253 24.89 3.85 7.02
N LEU A 254 23.63 3.87 6.60
CA LEU A 254 23.25 4.62 5.40
C LEU A 254 23.08 6.11 5.71
N PRO A 255 23.39 7.00 4.76
CA PRO A 255 23.11 8.43 4.91
C PRO A 255 21.64 8.70 5.23
N ALA A 256 21.40 9.73 6.06
CA ALA A 256 20.03 10.17 6.38
C ALA A 256 19.31 10.76 5.14
N LYS A 257 20.10 11.26 4.17
CA LYS A 257 19.61 11.89 2.95
C LYS A 257 20.27 11.29 1.73
N THR A 258 19.48 11.17 0.65
CA THR A 258 19.96 10.78 -0.69
C THR A 258 19.11 11.43 -1.79
N ALA A 259 19.51 11.24 -3.03
CA ALA A 259 18.74 11.65 -4.21
C ALA A 259 18.81 10.53 -5.24
N LEU A 260 17.66 10.06 -5.68
CA LEU A 260 17.60 9.16 -6.82
C LEU A 260 17.97 9.92 -8.09
N THR A 261 18.99 9.47 -8.76
CA THR A 261 19.35 9.98 -10.09
C THR A 261 18.28 9.55 -11.12
N GLN A 262 18.35 10.12 -12.32
CA GLN A 262 17.50 9.67 -13.42
C GLN A 262 17.75 8.19 -13.75
N GLN A 263 18.99 7.70 -13.62
CA GLN A 263 19.33 6.31 -13.87
C GLN A 263 18.73 5.39 -12.81
N ASP A 264 18.84 5.74 -11.53
CA ASP A 264 18.24 4.96 -10.43
C ASP A 264 16.72 4.80 -10.61
N ILE A 265 16.06 5.87 -11.07
CA ILE A 265 14.62 5.86 -11.37
C ILE A 265 14.32 4.94 -12.56
N VAL A 266 15.11 5.00 -13.63
CA VAL A 266 14.94 4.15 -14.83
C VAL A 266 15.13 2.68 -14.45
N ASP A 267 16.11 2.35 -13.62
CA ASP A 267 16.39 0.99 -13.18
C ASP A 267 15.29 0.45 -12.22
N ALA A 268 14.69 1.33 -11.42
CA ALA A 268 13.63 0.95 -10.48
C ALA A 268 12.25 0.74 -11.16
N VAL A 269 11.97 1.40 -12.29
CA VAL A 269 10.68 1.32 -12.99
C VAL A 269 10.27 -0.13 -13.34
N PRO A 270 11.11 -0.98 -13.98
CA PRO A 270 10.72 -2.35 -14.29
C PRO A 270 10.48 -3.21 -13.05
N VAL A 271 11.23 -2.98 -11.97
CA VAL A 271 11.04 -3.67 -10.69
C VAL A 271 9.68 -3.30 -10.08
N ALA A 272 9.39 -2.02 -9.95
CA ALA A 272 8.12 -1.54 -9.43
C ALA A 272 6.93 -2.02 -10.30
N ARG A 273 7.05 -1.96 -11.65
CA ARG A 273 6.02 -2.45 -12.57
C ARG A 273 5.73 -3.93 -12.36
N ARG A 274 6.77 -4.77 -12.24
CA ARG A 274 6.60 -6.20 -11.97
C ARG A 274 5.89 -6.44 -10.64
N ARG A 275 6.23 -5.69 -9.58
CA ARG A 275 5.56 -5.83 -8.27
C ARG A 275 4.07 -5.45 -8.33
N VAL A 276 3.69 -4.40 -9.06
CA VAL A 276 2.28 -4.03 -9.30
C VAL A 276 1.53 -5.12 -10.07
N GLN A 277 2.16 -5.70 -11.10
CA GLN A 277 1.57 -6.81 -11.86
C GLN A 277 1.38 -8.07 -10.99
N GLN A 278 2.39 -8.45 -10.21
CA GLN A 278 2.30 -9.58 -9.27
C GLN A 278 1.18 -9.36 -8.26
N ALA A 279 1.09 -8.17 -7.67
CA ALA A 279 0.01 -7.82 -6.75
C ALA A 279 -1.38 -8.05 -7.39
N GLY A 280 -1.61 -7.51 -8.57
CA GLY A 280 -2.90 -7.66 -9.26
C GLY A 280 -3.25 -9.11 -9.61
N ILE A 281 -2.30 -9.89 -10.10
CA ILE A 281 -2.52 -11.31 -10.45
C ILE A 281 -2.74 -12.16 -9.19
N ARG A 282 -1.98 -11.93 -8.13
CA ARG A 282 -2.12 -12.65 -6.86
C ARG A 282 -3.40 -12.29 -6.11
N ILE A 283 -3.85 -11.03 -6.20
CA ILE A 283 -5.20 -10.64 -5.75
C ILE A 283 -6.28 -11.40 -6.53
N ALA A 284 -6.13 -11.55 -7.86
CA ALA A 284 -7.09 -12.33 -8.65
C ALA A 284 -7.14 -13.80 -8.19
N GLN A 285 -5.98 -14.42 -7.92
CA GLN A 285 -5.90 -15.79 -7.40
C GLN A 285 -6.55 -15.92 -6.01
N LEU A 286 -6.31 -14.97 -5.10
CA LEU A 286 -6.98 -14.95 -3.79
C LEU A 286 -8.50 -14.83 -3.93
N LEU A 287 -8.98 -13.97 -4.82
CA LEU A 287 -10.40 -13.81 -5.08
C LEU A 287 -11.01 -15.09 -5.67
N ASP A 288 -10.35 -15.68 -6.68
CA ASP A 288 -10.84 -16.92 -7.30
C ASP A 288 -10.90 -18.06 -6.27
N SER A 289 -9.89 -18.18 -5.41
CA SER A 289 -9.86 -19.22 -4.36
C SER A 289 -10.89 -18.98 -3.25
N ALA A 290 -11.14 -17.72 -2.87
CA ALA A 290 -12.13 -17.38 -1.85
C ALA A 290 -13.57 -17.68 -2.30
N PHE A 291 -13.83 -17.63 -3.59
CA PHE A 291 -15.16 -17.89 -4.17
C PHE A 291 -15.30 -19.26 -4.84
N ALA A 292 -14.23 -20.06 -4.84
CA ALA A 292 -14.30 -21.44 -5.33
C ALA A 292 -15.20 -22.31 -4.44
N PRO A 293 -15.96 -23.25 -5.02
CA PRO A 293 -16.69 -24.22 -4.21
C PRO A 293 -15.70 -25.15 -3.50
N GLY A 294 -15.84 -25.29 -2.19
CA GLY A 294 -14.98 -26.17 -1.40
C GLY A 294 -14.98 -25.85 0.09
N PRO A 295 -14.23 -26.60 0.90
CA PRO A 295 -14.07 -26.28 2.32
C PRO A 295 -13.36 -24.93 2.49
N LEU A 296 -13.70 -24.25 3.60
CA LEU A 296 -13.03 -23.00 3.96
C LEU A 296 -11.51 -23.22 4.09
N PRO A 297 -10.70 -22.23 3.72
CA PRO A 297 -9.25 -22.27 3.92
C PRO A 297 -8.93 -22.49 5.39
N GLN A 298 -8.12 -23.51 5.69
CA GLN A 298 -7.76 -23.85 7.07
C GLN A 298 -6.72 -22.88 7.64
N ASP A 299 -6.72 -22.74 8.98
CA ASP A 299 -5.64 -22.10 9.67
C ASP A 299 -4.39 -22.97 9.59
N ASP A 300 -3.34 -22.47 8.98
CA ASP A 300 -2.00 -23.00 9.18
C ASP A 300 -1.55 -22.55 10.60
N PRO A 301 -1.24 -23.48 11.51
CA PRO A 301 -0.89 -23.15 12.89
C PRO A 301 0.54 -22.60 13.05
N SER A 302 1.10 -21.95 12.03
CA SER A 302 2.45 -21.35 12.09
C SER A 302 2.45 -19.87 12.46
#